data_79ebe09e3c9b69c569a246e3f8c1fb83
#
_entry.id   79ebe09e3c9b69c569a246e3f8c1fb83
#
_cell.length_a   1.000
_cell.length_b   1.000
_cell.length_c   1.000
_cell.angle_alpha   90.00
_cell.angle_beta   90.00
_cell.angle_gamma   90.00
#
_symmetry.space_group_name_H-M   'P 1'
#
loop_
_entity.id
_entity.type
_entity.pdbx_description
1 polymer ?
#
loop_
_entity_poly.entity_id
_entity_poly.type
_entity_poly.pdbx_seq_one_letter_code
_entity_poly.pdbx_strand_id
1 'polypeptide(L)'
;MSIDINHFITTLAREVEKYQVPVVDLIAVQTRDPFKVLVATILSARTKDETTAKASARLFKKISDLHSLENLDEATIAKLIYPVGFYKNKAKYLKELPAAMEQFGSKIPDDVESLIKLPGVGRKTANLVVAVAFNKPAICVDTHVHRIMNIWGYVETKTPLETEMVLRQKLPAEYWIKINSILVAFGQGTCKPLGPHCDRCIIRNQCPQTGVTPRKVPKAKDKMLMSHEKSLKNGMKKLISWNVNGLRAIEKKGFTDIVFELDADILSLQEIKAMPEQLPERVRSLEGYEAFWFPAKRKGYAGVCIYTRIKPLKVIYGIDIPEHDQEGRVLTLEFEDFFLVNAYFPNAQHGLLRIDFKLQFNRDIHNFLDRLAEKKSVVICGDLNVAHKPIDLANPKQNEKNPGYSAPEREWMDTFIGAGYIDTFRKFNQEPEHYSWWSYRFNARGRNIGWRIDYFCVDPASESRVKNAAILDHILGSDHCPVSLDFL
;
A
#
# COMPACT_ATOMS: atom_id res chain seq x y z
N MET A 1 3.37 14.03 34.11
CA MET A 1 4.69 13.35 34.12
C MET A 1 5.54 14.02 33.06
N SER A 2 6.76 14.47 33.40
CA SER A 2 7.70 14.97 32.38
C SER A 2 8.27 13.77 31.63
N ILE A 3 8.26 13.81 30.29
CA ILE A 3 8.89 12.76 29.46
C ILE A 3 10.42 12.89 29.56
N ASP A 4 11.12 11.77 29.47
CA ASP A 4 12.57 11.75 29.22
C ASP A 4 12.81 11.93 27.71
N ILE A 5 13.12 13.17 27.30
CA ILE A 5 13.32 13.52 25.90
C ILE A 5 14.53 12.79 25.29
N ASN A 6 15.58 12.55 26.08
CA ASN A 6 16.78 11.85 25.61
C ASN A 6 16.43 10.40 25.25
N HIS A 7 15.68 9.72 26.13
CA HIS A 7 15.20 8.37 25.88
C HIS A 7 14.30 8.32 24.64
N PHE A 8 13.36 9.26 24.50
CA PHE A 8 12.45 9.30 23.35
C PHE A 8 13.20 9.47 22.04
N ILE A 9 14.09 10.47 21.93
CA ILE A 9 14.81 10.76 20.69
C ILE A 9 15.79 9.63 20.34
N THR A 10 16.54 9.10 21.31
CA THR A 10 17.49 8.00 21.05
C THR A 10 16.79 6.70 20.65
N THR A 11 15.66 6.39 21.29
CA THR A 11 14.85 5.22 20.93
C THR A 11 14.26 5.36 19.51
N LEU A 12 13.72 6.55 19.18
CA LEU A 12 13.16 6.79 17.85
C LEU A 12 14.23 6.89 16.77
N ALA A 13 15.41 7.41 17.05
CA ALA A 13 16.51 7.45 16.07
C ALA A 13 16.84 6.04 15.55
N ARG A 14 16.88 5.03 16.43
CA ARG A 14 17.07 3.61 16.04
C ARG A 14 15.85 3.04 15.31
N GLU A 15 14.63 3.43 15.72
CA GLU A 15 13.40 2.92 15.10
C GLU A 15 13.24 3.43 13.68
N VAL A 16 13.53 4.72 13.42
CA VAL A 16 13.35 5.34 12.11
C VAL A 16 14.40 4.93 11.08
N GLU A 17 15.49 4.28 11.47
CA GLU A 17 16.44 3.66 10.51
C GLU A 17 15.77 2.63 9.59
N LYS A 18 14.64 2.06 10.01
CA LYS A 18 13.82 1.15 9.21
C LYS A 18 12.96 1.86 8.16
N TYR A 19 12.86 3.20 8.22
CA TYR A 19 11.98 4.00 7.37
C TYR A 19 12.79 4.66 6.25
N GLN A 20 12.08 5.19 5.25
CA GLN A 20 12.75 5.95 4.20
C GLN A 20 13.30 7.27 4.75
N VAL A 21 14.55 7.55 4.40
CA VAL A 21 15.19 8.85 4.73
C VAL A 21 14.46 9.97 3.95
N PRO A 22 14.11 11.09 4.60
CA PRO A 22 13.53 12.24 3.93
C PRO A 22 14.38 12.69 2.74
N VAL A 23 13.74 13.09 1.64
CA VAL A 23 14.44 13.36 0.37
C VAL A 23 15.49 14.47 0.47
N VAL A 24 15.25 15.49 1.28
CA VAL A 24 16.20 16.62 1.45
C VAL A 24 17.46 16.15 2.15
N ASP A 25 17.33 15.32 3.19
CA ASP A 25 18.47 14.73 3.90
C ASP A 25 19.29 13.82 2.97
N LEU A 26 18.61 13.03 2.13
CA LEU A 26 19.27 12.17 1.15
C LEU A 26 20.09 12.99 0.14
N ILE A 27 19.53 14.09 -0.38
CA ILE A 27 20.23 15.01 -1.31
C ILE A 27 21.44 15.65 -0.63
N ALA A 28 21.30 16.07 0.64
CA ALA A 28 22.42 16.65 1.38
C ALA A 28 23.58 15.65 1.57
N VAL A 29 23.27 14.43 1.97
CA VAL A 29 24.28 13.36 2.16
C VAL A 29 24.97 13.02 0.84
N GLN A 30 24.20 12.91 -0.25
CA GLN A 30 24.74 12.53 -1.56
C GLN A 30 25.54 13.65 -2.25
N THR A 31 25.11 14.90 -2.11
CA THR A 31 25.70 16.00 -2.90
C THR A 31 26.62 16.90 -2.10
N ARG A 32 26.38 17.05 -0.79
CA ARG A 32 27.06 18.02 0.10
C ARG A 32 27.06 19.46 -0.44
N ASP A 33 26.03 19.78 -1.22
CA ASP A 33 25.91 21.02 -1.97
C ASP A 33 24.77 21.88 -1.43
N PRO A 34 25.05 23.00 -0.75
CA PRO A 34 24.01 23.87 -0.18
C PRO A 34 23.02 24.42 -1.21
N PHE A 35 23.44 24.64 -2.45
CA PHE A 35 22.53 25.05 -3.52
C PHE A 35 21.47 23.97 -3.82
N LYS A 36 21.90 22.74 -3.99
CA LYS A 36 20.98 21.62 -4.25
C LYS A 36 20.05 21.35 -3.08
N VAL A 37 20.56 21.48 -1.85
CA VAL A 37 19.73 21.35 -0.64
C VAL A 37 18.68 22.46 -0.58
N LEU A 38 19.06 23.73 -0.83
CA LEU A 38 18.12 24.85 -0.87
C LEU A 38 17.02 24.64 -1.91
N VAL A 39 17.39 24.34 -3.15
CA VAL A 39 16.44 24.09 -4.25
C VAL A 39 15.51 22.91 -3.91
N ALA A 40 16.06 21.79 -3.45
CA ALA A 40 15.26 20.63 -3.07
C ALA A 40 14.30 20.95 -1.92
N THR A 41 14.73 21.76 -0.96
CA THR A 41 13.88 22.17 0.17
C THR A 41 12.72 23.07 -0.29
N ILE A 42 12.98 24.00 -1.22
CA ILE A 42 11.90 24.78 -1.87
C ILE A 42 10.91 23.86 -2.58
N LEU A 43 11.39 22.86 -3.32
CA LEU A 43 10.55 21.90 -4.04
C LEU A 43 9.75 21.02 -3.08
N SER A 44 10.29 20.64 -1.94
CA SER A 44 9.64 19.73 -0.96
C SER A 44 8.44 20.36 -0.24
N ALA A 45 8.37 21.70 -0.14
CA ALA A 45 7.28 22.40 0.54
C ALA A 45 5.90 21.99 -0.04
N ARG A 46 5.05 21.38 0.79
CA ARG A 46 3.71 20.86 0.38
C ARG A 46 3.76 19.88 -0.80
N THR A 47 4.80 19.06 -0.87
CA THR A 47 4.99 18.06 -1.93
C THR A 47 5.44 16.76 -1.29
N LYS A 48 4.95 15.62 -1.81
CA LYS A 48 5.41 14.30 -1.36
C LYS A 48 6.88 14.07 -1.71
N ASP A 49 7.61 13.42 -0.83
CA ASP A 49 9.06 13.14 -1.00
C ASP A 49 9.39 12.46 -2.33
N GLU A 50 8.62 11.46 -2.74
CA GLU A 50 8.83 10.78 -4.03
C GLU A 50 8.71 11.74 -5.23
N THR A 51 7.74 12.67 -5.19
CA THR A 51 7.55 13.68 -6.25
C THR A 51 8.70 14.68 -6.23
N THR A 52 9.13 15.09 -5.04
CA THR A 52 10.28 16.00 -4.86
C THR A 52 11.56 15.36 -5.41
N ALA A 53 11.84 14.11 -5.09
CA ALA A 53 13.00 13.37 -5.56
C ALA A 53 13.07 13.33 -7.10
N LYS A 54 11.95 12.93 -7.74
CA LYS A 54 11.86 12.87 -9.22
C LYS A 54 12.03 14.23 -9.88
N ALA A 55 11.45 15.28 -9.31
CA ALA A 55 11.55 16.65 -9.83
C ALA A 55 12.96 17.21 -9.65
N SER A 56 13.56 17.05 -8.46
CA SER A 56 14.93 17.45 -8.18
C SER A 56 15.92 16.76 -9.13
N ALA A 57 15.78 15.45 -9.34
CA ALA A 57 16.64 14.71 -10.26
C ALA A 57 16.54 15.21 -11.71
N ARG A 58 15.32 15.58 -12.19
CA ARG A 58 15.16 16.16 -13.52
C ARG A 58 15.79 17.56 -13.62
N LEU A 59 15.57 18.40 -12.62
CA LEU A 59 16.09 19.76 -12.58
C LEU A 59 17.63 19.75 -12.50
N PHE A 60 18.21 18.96 -11.59
CA PHE A 60 19.67 18.88 -11.40
C PHE A 60 20.43 18.21 -12.54
N LYS A 61 19.75 17.58 -13.51
CA LYS A 61 20.35 17.21 -14.80
C LYS A 61 20.58 18.40 -15.72
N LYS A 62 19.90 19.52 -15.47
CA LYS A 62 19.97 20.74 -16.28
C LYS A 62 20.70 21.87 -15.59
N ILE A 63 20.74 21.89 -14.26
CA ILE A 63 21.40 22.92 -13.46
C ILE A 63 22.38 22.29 -12.47
N SER A 64 23.53 22.90 -12.30
CA SER A 64 24.53 22.54 -11.28
C SER A 64 24.70 23.61 -10.19
N ASP A 65 24.37 24.87 -10.51
CA ASP A 65 24.63 26.06 -9.71
C ASP A 65 23.65 27.20 -10.04
N LEU A 66 23.83 28.35 -9.39
CA LEU A 66 23.02 29.56 -9.61
C LEU A 66 23.08 30.07 -11.04
N HIS A 67 24.27 30.04 -11.64
CA HIS A 67 24.46 30.56 -13.01
C HIS A 67 23.69 29.69 -14.03
N SER A 68 23.77 28.37 -13.92
CA SER A 68 23.01 27.47 -14.79
C SER A 68 21.48 27.59 -14.59
N LEU A 69 21.03 27.92 -13.36
CA LEU A 69 19.64 28.22 -13.09
C LEU A 69 19.17 29.54 -13.71
N GLU A 70 20.01 30.57 -13.70
CA GLU A 70 19.76 31.88 -14.30
C GLU A 70 19.46 31.76 -15.81
N ASN A 71 20.11 30.84 -16.50
CA ASN A 71 19.96 30.64 -17.94
C ASN A 71 18.65 29.93 -18.33
N LEU A 72 17.85 29.46 -17.38
CA LEU A 72 16.54 28.83 -17.65
C LEU A 72 15.42 29.87 -17.55
N ASP A 73 14.47 29.82 -18.48
CA ASP A 73 13.22 30.58 -18.35
C ASP A 73 12.24 29.89 -17.37
N GLU A 74 11.29 30.66 -16.85
CA GLU A 74 10.30 30.17 -15.85
C GLU A 74 9.48 29.03 -16.39
N ALA A 75 9.09 29.03 -17.67
CA ALA A 75 8.27 27.98 -18.27
C ALA A 75 9.02 26.65 -18.34
N THR A 76 10.31 26.68 -18.66
CA THR A 76 11.21 25.53 -18.65
C THR A 76 11.38 24.97 -17.23
N ILE A 77 11.62 25.85 -16.25
CA ILE A 77 11.71 25.44 -14.84
C ILE A 77 10.40 24.77 -14.42
N ALA A 78 9.25 25.38 -14.71
CA ALA A 78 7.93 24.84 -14.36
C ALA A 78 7.71 23.44 -14.96
N LYS A 79 8.09 23.22 -16.21
CA LYS A 79 8.01 21.92 -16.89
C LYS A 79 8.91 20.87 -16.23
N LEU A 80 10.13 21.22 -15.84
CA LEU A 80 11.09 20.32 -15.20
C LEU A 80 10.62 19.88 -13.82
N ILE A 81 10.00 20.78 -13.04
CA ILE A 81 9.56 20.48 -11.67
C ILE A 81 8.13 19.93 -11.58
N TYR A 82 7.33 19.92 -12.65
CA TYR A 82 6.00 19.31 -12.65
C TYR A 82 6.08 17.81 -12.29
N PRO A 83 5.19 17.25 -11.43
CA PRO A 83 3.98 17.79 -10.80
C PRO A 83 4.17 18.20 -9.31
N VAL A 84 5.24 18.94 -8.99
CA VAL A 84 5.47 19.46 -7.63
C VAL A 84 4.31 20.38 -7.21
N GLY A 85 3.89 20.28 -5.95
CA GLY A 85 2.85 21.16 -5.42
C GLY A 85 3.20 22.64 -5.59
N PHE A 86 2.26 23.44 -6.11
CA PHE A 86 2.48 24.87 -6.42
C PHE A 86 3.64 25.15 -7.38
N TYR A 87 3.88 24.24 -8.32
CA TYR A 87 5.03 24.25 -9.21
C TYR A 87 5.21 25.57 -9.98
N LYS A 88 4.14 26.25 -10.38
CA LYS A 88 4.23 27.56 -11.06
C LYS A 88 4.88 28.61 -10.16
N ASN A 89 4.40 28.76 -8.91
CA ASN A 89 4.98 29.71 -7.96
C ASN A 89 6.43 29.35 -7.63
N LYS A 90 6.74 28.05 -7.50
CA LYS A 90 8.09 27.59 -7.24
C LYS A 90 9.04 27.84 -8.44
N ALA A 91 8.53 27.71 -9.66
CA ALA A 91 9.30 28.07 -10.86
C ALA A 91 9.65 29.55 -10.85
N LYS A 92 8.69 30.43 -10.51
CA LYS A 92 8.94 31.87 -10.34
C LYS A 92 10.01 32.13 -9.26
N TYR A 93 9.87 31.52 -8.07
CA TYR A 93 10.85 31.67 -6.98
C TYR A 93 12.26 31.20 -7.40
N LEU A 94 12.36 30.07 -8.10
CA LEU A 94 13.65 29.58 -8.60
C LEU A 94 14.26 30.50 -9.68
N LYS A 95 13.43 31.11 -10.53
CA LYS A 95 13.87 32.07 -11.53
C LYS A 95 14.39 33.37 -10.91
N GLU A 96 13.78 33.83 -9.82
CA GLU A 96 14.15 35.02 -9.07
C GLU A 96 15.38 34.79 -8.14
N LEU A 97 15.67 33.52 -7.82
CA LEU A 97 16.71 33.17 -6.84
C LEU A 97 18.12 33.70 -7.20
N PRO A 98 18.66 33.59 -8.44
CA PRO A 98 19.97 34.08 -8.77
C PRO A 98 20.15 35.60 -8.47
N ALA A 99 19.22 36.43 -8.92
CA ALA A 99 19.23 37.86 -8.66
C ALA A 99 19.13 38.19 -7.14
N ALA A 100 18.29 37.47 -6.41
CA ALA A 100 18.20 37.64 -4.96
C ALA A 100 19.46 37.22 -4.21
N MET A 101 20.30 36.39 -4.82
CA MET A 101 21.58 35.94 -4.24
C MET A 101 22.74 36.92 -4.44
N GLU A 102 22.62 37.87 -5.33
CA GLU A 102 23.67 38.88 -5.57
C GLU A 102 24.03 39.64 -4.28
N GLN A 103 23.03 40.00 -3.47
CA GLN A 103 23.24 40.67 -2.17
C GLN A 103 24.10 39.87 -1.18
N PHE A 104 24.26 38.57 -1.40
CA PHE A 104 25.05 37.65 -0.59
C PHE A 104 26.34 37.19 -1.30
N GLY A 105 26.77 37.91 -2.37
CA GLY A 105 27.93 37.54 -3.17
C GLY A 105 27.78 36.20 -3.89
N SER A 106 26.56 35.86 -4.31
CA SER A 106 26.20 34.60 -4.98
C SER A 106 26.54 33.33 -4.19
N LYS A 107 26.70 33.45 -2.87
CA LYS A 107 26.89 32.31 -1.96
C LYS A 107 25.62 32.05 -1.14
N ILE A 108 25.25 30.79 -1.01
CA ILE A 108 24.10 30.42 -0.17
C ILE A 108 24.38 30.82 1.27
N PRO A 109 23.54 31.67 1.91
CA PRO A 109 23.71 32.07 3.30
C PRO A 109 23.59 30.86 4.23
N ASP A 110 24.33 30.87 5.32
CA ASP A 110 24.37 29.79 6.29
C ASP A 110 23.71 30.18 7.65
N ASP A 111 22.87 31.21 7.59
CA ASP A 111 22.06 31.68 8.71
C ASP A 111 20.58 31.86 8.32
N VAL A 112 19.69 31.75 9.29
CA VAL A 112 18.23 31.76 9.09
C VAL A 112 17.75 33.13 8.61
N GLU A 113 18.27 34.22 9.18
CA GLU A 113 17.80 35.59 8.94
C GLU A 113 18.14 36.07 7.52
N SER A 114 19.22 35.60 6.95
CA SER A 114 19.60 35.84 5.56
C SER A 114 18.79 34.95 4.60
N LEU A 115 18.61 33.67 4.91
CA LEU A 115 17.87 32.76 4.07
C LEU A 115 16.42 33.13 3.89
N ILE A 116 15.75 33.66 4.92
CA ILE A 116 14.33 34.06 4.83
C ILE A 116 14.08 35.24 3.88
N LYS A 117 15.13 35.97 3.46
CA LYS A 117 15.03 37.04 2.47
C LYS A 117 14.98 36.52 1.03
N LEU A 118 15.25 35.21 0.84
CA LEU A 118 15.25 34.61 -0.50
C LEU A 118 13.81 34.21 -0.92
N PRO A 119 13.51 34.30 -2.24
CA PRO A 119 12.19 33.98 -2.75
C PRO A 119 11.81 32.52 -2.47
N GLY A 120 10.61 32.31 -1.93
CA GLY A 120 10.10 30.98 -1.59
C GLY A 120 10.71 30.34 -0.35
N VAL A 121 11.56 31.04 0.39
CA VAL A 121 12.20 30.54 1.61
C VAL A 121 11.52 31.12 2.84
N GLY A 122 10.70 30.30 3.48
CA GLY A 122 10.14 30.61 4.80
C GLY A 122 11.03 30.14 5.93
N ARG A 123 10.71 30.51 7.18
CA ARG A 123 11.48 30.18 8.39
C ARG A 123 11.76 28.67 8.51
N LYS A 124 10.76 27.81 8.26
CA LYS A 124 10.93 26.35 8.25
C LYS A 124 12.01 25.91 7.26
N THR A 125 11.93 26.43 6.02
CA THR A 125 12.89 26.12 4.94
C THR A 125 14.29 26.60 5.32
N ALA A 126 14.41 27.81 5.84
CA ALA A 126 15.69 28.37 6.27
C ALA A 126 16.35 27.53 7.38
N ASN A 127 15.61 27.18 8.43
CA ASN A 127 16.12 26.31 9.49
C ASN A 127 16.57 24.94 8.96
N LEU A 128 15.82 24.34 8.02
CA LEU A 128 16.18 23.05 7.44
C LEU A 128 17.48 23.15 6.62
N VAL A 129 17.63 24.20 5.82
CA VAL A 129 18.86 24.45 5.03
C VAL A 129 20.06 24.65 5.96
N VAL A 130 19.93 25.47 7.00
CA VAL A 130 21.01 25.70 7.98
C VAL A 130 21.44 24.40 8.66
N ALA A 131 20.46 23.60 9.11
CA ALA A 131 20.72 22.33 9.78
C ALA A 131 21.37 21.30 8.84
N VAL A 132 20.80 21.11 7.65
CA VAL A 132 21.12 19.97 6.78
C VAL A 132 22.27 20.28 5.82
N ALA A 133 22.33 21.50 5.26
CA ALA A 133 23.38 21.86 4.30
C ALA A 133 24.67 22.32 4.99
N PHE A 134 24.55 23.00 6.14
CA PHE A 134 25.70 23.60 6.81
C PHE A 134 26.08 22.91 8.12
N ASN A 135 25.27 21.89 8.54
CA ASN A 135 25.45 21.19 9.81
C ASN A 135 25.57 22.16 11.02
N LYS A 136 24.80 23.26 10.97
CA LYS A 136 24.75 24.27 12.03
C LYS A 136 23.53 24.05 12.92
N PRO A 137 23.60 24.39 14.24
CA PRO A 137 22.48 24.25 15.14
C PRO A 137 21.27 25.09 14.69
N ALA A 138 20.26 24.44 14.16
CA ALA A 138 18.97 25.03 13.78
C ALA A 138 17.85 24.01 14.00
N ILE A 139 16.68 24.47 14.47
CA ILE A 139 15.53 23.62 14.73
C ILE A 139 14.50 23.81 13.63
N CYS A 140 14.40 22.85 12.73
CA CYS A 140 13.34 22.84 11.73
C CYS A 140 12.04 22.26 12.35
N VAL A 141 11.05 23.12 12.57
CA VAL A 141 9.74 22.70 13.07
C VAL A 141 8.73 22.67 11.93
N ASP A 142 8.36 21.47 11.53
CA ASP A 142 7.27 21.23 10.60
C ASP A 142 5.97 20.77 11.33
N THR A 143 4.98 20.39 10.57
CA THR A 143 3.71 19.89 11.13
C THR A 143 3.86 18.61 11.92
N HIS A 144 4.84 17.76 11.61
CA HIS A 144 5.12 16.53 12.38
C HIS A 144 5.81 16.86 13.70
N VAL A 145 6.88 17.67 13.68
CA VAL A 145 7.58 18.11 14.88
C VAL A 145 6.64 18.84 15.84
N HIS A 146 5.90 19.84 15.33
CA HIS A 146 4.92 20.58 16.13
C HIS A 146 3.90 19.65 16.78
N ARG A 147 3.26 18.79 16.01
CA ARG A 147 2.22 17.87 16.51
C ARG A 147 2.76 16.87 17.53
N ILE A 148 3.89 16.21 17.21
CA ILE A 148 4.44 15.15 18.04
C ILE A 148 4.96 15.68 19.38
N MET A 149 5.61 16.83 19.38
CA MET A 149 6.10 17.47 20.60
C MET A 149 4.95 17.89 21.55
N ASN A 150 3.81 18.32 20.97
CA ASN A 150 2.58 18.59 21.75
C ASN A 150 1.92 17.28 22.24
N ILE A 151 1.88 16.22 21.42
CA ILE A 151 1.37 14.90 21.82
C ILE A 151 2.16 14.35 23.01
N TRP A 152 3.47 14.56 23.03
CA TRP A 152 4.33 14.15 24.13
C TRP A 152 4.18 15.03 25.38
N GLY A 153 3.46 16.16 25.29
CA GLY A 153 3.40 17.14 26.36
C GLY A 153 4.76 17.77 26.65
N TYR A 154 5.73 17.64 25.75
CA TYR A 154 7.04 18.27 25.88
C TYR A 154 6.96 19.77 25.67
N VAL A 155 6.06 20.20 24.79
CA VAL A 155 5.65 21.59 24.60
C VAL A 155 4.12 21.70 24.67
N GLU A 156 3.62 22.90 24.95
CA GLU A 156 2.20 23.25 24.86
C GLU A 156 2.10 24.52 24.01
N THR A 157 1.89 24.36 22.70
CA THR A 157 2.00 25.44 21.71
C THR A 157 0.93 25.31 20.63
N LYS A 158 0.49 26.45 20.07
CA LYS A 158 -0.57 26.50 19.07
C LYS A 158 -0.03 26.51 17.64
N THR A 159 1.19 27.00 17.45
CA THR A 159 1.79 27.17 16.13
C THR A 159 3.19 26.54 16.03
N PRO A 160 3.66 26.17 14.83
CA PRO A 160 5.02 25.68 14.65
C PRO A 160 6.09 26.69 15.07
N LEU A 161 5.83 27.99 14.93
CA LEU A 161 6.75 29.05 15.36
C LEU A 161 6.90 29.08 16.88
N GLU A 162 5.79 29.04 17.62
CA GLU A 162 5.83 28.94 19.07
C GLU A 162 6.59 27.67 19.52
N THR A 163 6.35 26.55 18.84
CA THR A 163 7.07 25.30 19.12
C THR A 163 8.58 25.48 18.90
N GLU A 164 9.00 26.12 17.80
CA GLU A 164 10.42 26.40 17.56
C GLU A 164 11.01 27.22 18.72
N MET A 165 10.34 28.29 19.14
CA MET A 165 10.86 29.17 20.19
C MET A 165 10.97 28.45 21.55
N VAL A 166 10.00 27.63 21.92
CA VAL A 166 10.06 26.80 23.12
C VAL A 166 11.17 25.74 23.02
N LEU A 167 11.30 25.08 21.89
CA LEU A 167 12.33 24.06 21.70
C LEU A 167 13.76 24.64 21.74
N ARG A 168 13.97 25.86 21.25
CA ARG A 168 15.27 26.56 21.37
C ARG A 168 15.72 26.76 22.82
N GLN A 169 14.76 26.84 23.75
CA GLN A 169 15.05 27.01 25.17
C GLN A 169 15.11 25.67 25.92
N LYS A 170 14.37 24.66 25.48
CA LYS A 170 14.13 23.45 26.26
C LYS A 170 14.81 22.20 25.69
N LEU A 171 14.98 22.10 24.35
CA LEU A 171 15.56 20.93 23.72
C LEU A 171 17.09 20.99 23.76
N PRO A 172 17.81 19.94 24.21
CA PRO A 172 19.26 19.88 24.14
C PRO A 172 19.78 20.12 22.74
N ALA A 173 20.82 20.97 22.61
CA ALA A 173 21.33 21.43 21.32
C ALA A 173 21.81 20.30 20.39
N GLU A 174 22.24 19.18 20.95
CA GLU A 174 22.67 17.98 20.21
C GLU A 174 21.57 17.35 19.35
N TYR A 175 20.29 17.66 19.65
CA TYR A 175 19.13 17.14 18.87
C TYR A 175 18.63 18.12 17.80
N TRP A 176 19.06 19.37 17.81
CA TRP A 176 18.50 20.43 16.94
C TRP A 176 18.55 20.08 15.45
N ILE A 177 19.70 19.58 15.00
CA ILE A 177 19.90 19.24 13.57
C ILE A 177 19.03 18.05 13.14
N LYS A 178 18.92 17.01 13.96
CA LYS A 178 18.33 15.72 13.61
C LYS A 178 16.87 15.54 14.01
N ILE A 179 16.32 16.42 14.88
CA ILE A 179 14.96 16.25 15.40
C ILE A 179 13.90 16.25 14.29
N ASN A 180 14.07 17.07 13.26
CA ASN A 180 13.14 17.13 12.14
C ASN A 180 13.10 15.80 11.39
N SER A 181 14.23 15.28 10.93
CA SER A 181 14.32 14.02 10.17
C SER A 181 13.73 12.85 10.96
N ILE A 182 14.06 12.74 12.26
CA ILE A 182 13.54 11.69 13.13
C ILE A 182 12.01 11.79 13.25
N LEU A 183 11.47 12.97 13.55
CA LEU A 183 10.03 13.12 13.78
C LEU A 183 9.20 13.14 12.51
N VAL A 184 9.76 13.55 11.37
CA VAL A 184 9.11 13.39 10.07
C VAL A 184 8.96 11.91 9.73
N ALA A 185 10.05 11.13 9.79
CA ALA A 185 10.01 9.70 9.51
C ALA A 185 9.07 8.95 10.48
N PHE A 186 9.15 9.23 11.77
CA PHE A 186 8.24 8.67 12.77
C PHE A 186 6.78 9.10 12.55
N GLY A 187 6.55 10.36 12.18
CA GLY A 187 5.22 10.92 11.93
C GLY A 187 4.56 10.41 10.64
N GLN A 188 5.36 9.99 9.67
CA GLN A 188 4.89 9.34 8.45
C GLN A 188 4.65 7.84 8.64
N GLY A 189 5.50 7.17 9.41
CA GLY A 189 5.44 5.72 9.66
C GLY A 189 4.45 5.32 10.74
N THR A 190 4.67 5.77 11.98
CA THR A 190 3.96 5.31 13.17
C THR A 190 3.01 6.35 13.75
N CYS A 191 3.50 7.55 14.12
CA CYS A 191 2.68 8.59 14.74
C CYS A 191 1.99 9.45 13.68
N LYS A 192 1.05 8.86 12.93
CA LYS A 192 0.33 9.53 11.82
C LYS A 192 -0.64 10.61 12.35
N PRO A 193 -0.96 11.65 11.54
CA PRO A 193 -1.93 12.69 11.92
C PRO A 193 -3.33 12.14 12.18
N LEU A 194 -3.75 11.16 11.38
CA LEU A 194 -5.05 10.48 11.52
C LEU A 194 -4.81 9.01 11.84
N GLY A 195 -5.41 8.55 12.96
CA GLY A 195 -5.31 7.17 13.40
C GLY A 195 -3.87 6.69 13.63
N PRO A 196 -3.10 7.34 14.54
CA PRO A 196 -1.72 6.93 14.82
C PRO A 196 -1.65 5.49 15.33
N HIS A 197 -0.60 4.79 14.92
CA HIS A 197 -0.36 3.39 15.31
C HIS A 197 0.22 3.29 16.72
N CYS A 198 -0.54 3.75 17.72
CA CYS A 198 -0.13 3.69 19.13
C CYS A 198 0.01 2.24 19.64
N ASP A 199 -0.70 1.30 19.03
CA ASP A 199 -0.68 -0.13 19.32
C ASP A 199 0.71 -0.76 19.16
N ARG A 200 1.47 -0.33 18.14
CA ARG A 200 2.82 -0.80 17.82
C ARG A 200 3.92 0.23 18.10
N CYS A 201 3.59 1.33 18.74
CA CYS A 201 4.54 2.40 19.01
C CYS A 201 5.51 2.01 20.12
N ILE A 202 6.81 2.04 19.82
CA ILE A 202 7.88 1.61 20.74
C ILE A 202 7.94 2.45 22.05
N ILE A 203 7.49 3.72 21.99
CA ILE A 203 7.45 4.62 23.16
C ILE A 203 6.05 4.72 23.80
N ARG A 204 5.10 3.85 23.41
CA ARG A 204 3.70 3.93 23.85
C ARG A 204 3.52 4.05 25.35
N ASN A 205 4.25 3.20 26.10
CA ASN A 205 4.06 3.09 27.56
C ASN A 205 4.50 4.33 28.34
N GLN A 206 5.30 5.19 27.71
CA GLN A 206 5.83 6.41 28.28
C GLN A 206 5.23 7.67 27.64
N CYS A 207 4.49 7.50 26.53
CA CYS A 207 3.88 8.61 25.79
C CYS A 207 2.57 9.06 26.43
N PRO A 208 2.43 10.34 26.83
CA PRO A 208 1.18 10.88 27.40
C PRO A 208 -0.01 10.82 26.45
N GLN A 209 0.22 10.76 25.15
CA GLN A 209 -0.81 10.72 24.10
C GLN A 209 -1.78 11.91 24.16
N THR A 210 -1.28 13.09 24.50
CA THR A 210 -2.08 14.31 24.67
C THR A 210 -2.81 14.65 23.37
N GLY A 211 -4.15 14.75 23.42
CA GLY A 211 -4.98 15.07 22.26
C GLY A 211 -5.03 13.98 21.16
N VAL A 212 -4.50 12.79 21.43
CA VAL A 212 -4.52 11.69 20.48
C VAL A 212 -5.79 10.88 20.62
N THR A 213 -6.52 10.70 19.53
CA THR A 213 -7.48 9.60 19.39
C THR A 213 -6.76 8.45 18.71
N PRO A 214 -6.29 7.46 19.46
CA PRO A 214 -5.61 6.32 18.86
C PRO A 214 -6.54 5.61 17.88
N ARG A 215 -5.97 5.05 16.83
CA ARG A 215 -6.69 4.10 15.99
C ARG A 215 -7.36 3.08 16.91
N LYS A 216 -8.66 2.90 16.77
CA LYS A 216 -9.35 1.79 17.41
C LYS A 216 -8.80 0.50 16.81
N VAL A 217 -7.67 0.04 17.32
CA VAL A 217 -7.23 -1.33 17.10
C VAL A 217 -8.18 -2.16 17.95
N PRO A 218 -8.96 -3.06 17.38
CA PRO A 218 -9.60 -4.10 18.15
C PRO A 218 -8.48 -4.73 18.98
N LYS A 219 -8.67 -4.93 20.28
CA LYS A 219 -7.71 -5.70 21.09
C LYS A 219 -7.58 -7.06 20.42
N ALA A 220 -6.55 -7.22 19.60
CA ALA A 220 -6.43 -8.34 18.67
C ALA A 220 -6.45 -9.68 19.41
N LYS A 221 -5.83 -9.76 20.59
CA LYS A 221 -5.83 -11.01 21.39
C LYS A 221 -7.18 -11.33 22.00
N ASP A 222 -7.93 -10.37 22.55
CA ASP A 222 -9.19 -10.68 23.23
C ASP A 222 -10.39 -10.73 22.26
N LYS A 223 -10.40 -9.91 21.21
CA LYS A 223 -11.44 -10.00 20.16
C LYS A 223 -11.17 -11.12 19.16
N MET A 224 -9.92 -11.45 18.87
CA MET A 224 -9.53 -12.54 18.00
C MET A 224 -9.97 -13.89 18.59
N LEU A 225 -9.75 -14.11 19.90
CA LEU A 225 -10.29 -15.26 20.63
C LEU A 225 -11.82 -15.21 20.74
N MET A 226 -12.40 -14.04 21.05
CA MET A 226 -13.86 -13.93 21.24
C MET A 226 -14.65 -13.87 19.93
N SER A 227 -14.13 -13.30 18.82
CA SER A 227 -14.80 -13.34 17.51
C SER A 227 -14.66 -14.70 16.87
N HIS A 228 -13.51 -15.33 16.99
CA HIS A 228 -13.27 -16.70 16.55
C HIS A 228 -14.10 -17.71 17.34
N GLU A 229 -14.17 -17.60 18.67
CA GLU A 229 -15.06 -18.40 19.50
C GLU A 229 -16.55 -18.14 19.21
N LYS A 230 -16.94 -16.92 18.85
CA LYS A 230 -18.32 -16.55 18.51
C LYS A 230 -18.70 -16.99 17.10
N SER A 231 -17.77 -16.90 16.14
CA SER A 231 -17.91 -17.45 14.77
C SER A 231 -17.99 -18.97 14.80
N LEU A 232 -17.09 -19.62 15.54
CA LEU A 232 -17.12 -21.08 15.76
C LEU A 232 -18.39 -21.55 16.48
N LYS A 233 -18.91 -20.78 17.44
CA LYS A 233 -20.19 -21.08 18.12
C LYS A 233 -21.39 -21.01 17.19
N ASN A 234 -21.34 -20.23 16.13
CA ASN A 234 -22.43 -20.10 15.13
C ASN A 234 -22.14 -20.88 13.82
N GLY A 235 -21.01 -21.58 13.70
CA GLY A 235 -20.61 -22.32 12.49
C GLY A 235 -20.23 -21.45 11.29
N MET A 236 -20.26 -20.13 11.43
CA MET A 236 -19.97 -19.20 10.33
C MET A 236 -18.46 -18.97 10.14
N LYS A 237 -18.00 -19.13 8.91
CA LYS A 237 -16.60 -18.96 8.48
C LYS A 237 -16.45 -17.73 7.60
N LYS A 238 -15.44 -16.90 7.86
CA LYS A 238 -15.07 -15.75 7.03
C LYS A 238 -13.97 -16.16 6.07
N LEU A 239 -14.30 -16.28 4.81
CA LEU A 239 -13.39 -16.60 3.72
C LEU A 239 -12.97 -15.32 3.00
N ILE A 240 -11.68 -15.17 2.68
CA ILE A 240 -11.16 -14.04 1.90
C ILE A 240 -10.32 -14.58 0.75
N SER A 241 -10.46 -13.96 -0.42
CA SER A 241 -9.66 -14.22 -1.60
C SER A 241 -9.00 -12.94 -2.08
N TRP A 242 -7.70 -12.97 -2.39
CA TRP A 242 -6.95 -11.80 -2.81
C TRP A 242 -5.83 -12.12 -3.80
N ASN A 243 -5.90 -11.60 -5.00
CA ASN A 243 -4.76 -11.56 -5.90
C ASN A 243 -3.78 -10.48 -5.41
N VAL A 244 -2.61 -10.90 -4.95
CA VAL A 244 -1.61 -10.02 -4.33
C VAL A 244 -0.58 -9.47 -5.32
N ASN A 245 -0.63 -9.89 -6.58
CA ASN A 245 0.30 -9.48 -7.64
C ASN A 245 1.78 -9.49 -7.20
N GLY A 246 2.15 -10.56 -6.51
CA GLY A 246 3.51 -10.78 -5.99
C GLY A 246 3.66 -10.53 -4.50
N LEU A 247 3.74 -11.61 -3.73
CA LEU A 247 3.75 -11.58 -2.27
C LEU A 247 4.96 -10.83 -1.68
N ARG A 248 6.12 -10.88 -2.34
CA ARG A 248 7.30 -10.07 -1.96
C ARG A 248 7.09 -8.56 -2.13
N ALA A 249 6.27 -8.17 -3.09
CA ALA A 249 5.99 -6.76 -3.37
C ALA A 249 4.97 -6.19 -2.37
N ILE A 250 3.92 -6.94 -2.06
CA ILE A 250 2.89 -6.49 -1.15
C ILE A 250 3.34 -6.55 0.31
N GLU A 251 4.27 -7.45 0.66
CA GLU A 251 4.87 -7.49 2.00
C GLU A 251 5.54 -6.15 2.36
N LYS A 252 6.23 -5.54 1.42
CA LYS A 252 6.81 -4.19 1.59
C LYS A 252 5.77 -3.09 1.83
N LYS A 253 4.50 -3.38 1.56
CA LYS A 253 3.36 -2.48 1.74
C LYS A 253 2.51 -2.81 2.98
N GLY A 254 2.97 -3.74 3.82
CA GLY A 254 2.32 -4.11 5.08
C GLY A 254 1.32 -5.26 4.95
N PHE A 255 1.58 -6.26 4.09
CA PHE A 255 0.71 -7.43 3.91
C PHE A 255 0.32 -8.09 5.23
N THR A 256 1.29 -8.34 6.10
CA THR A 256 1.04 -9.00 7.40
C THR A 256 0.04 -8.22 8.26
N ASP A 257 0.18 -6.88 8.32
CA ASP A 257 -0.75 -6.02 9.07
C ASP A 257 -2.17 -6.06 8.46
N ILE A 258 -2.26 -6.07 7.12
CA ILE A 258 -3.53 -6.14 6.39
C ILE A 258 -4.22 -7.48 6.67
N VAL A 259 -3.49 -8.59 6.66
CA VAL A 259 -4.06 -9.92 6.94
C VAL A 259 -4.66 -9.97 8.35
N PHE A 260 -3.97 -9.42 9.34
CA PHE A 260 -4.52 -9.34 10.69
C PHE A 260 -5.75 -8.41 10.79
N GLU A 261 -5.80 -7.35 9.99
CA GLU A 261 -6.99 -6.47 9.91
C GLU A 261 -8.18 -7.16 9.26
N LEU A 262 -7.94 -7.98 8.25
CA LEU A 262 -8.96 -8.76 7.55
C LEU A 262 -9.60 -9.82 8.45
N ASP A 263 -8.85 -10.37 9.42
CA ASP A 263 -9.31 -11.37 10.40
C ASP A 263 -10.12 -12.50 9.76
N ALA A 264 -9.54 -13.14 8.73
CA ALA A 264 -10.15 -14.23 8.01
C ALA A 264 -9.96 -15.57 8.72
N ASP A 265 -10.93 -16.48 8.66
CA ASP A 265 -10.72 -17.89 9.04
C ASP A 265 -9.88 -18.60 7.98
N ILE A 266 -10.10 -18.25 6.71
CA ILE A 266 -9.33 -18.77 5.57
C ILE A 266 -9.02 -17.61 4.60
N LEU A 267 -7.74 -17.47 4.23
CA LEU A 267 -7.27 -16.47 3.27
C LEU A 267 -6.62 -17.17 2.08
N SER A 268 -7.22 -17.02 0.91
CA SER A 268 -6.76 -17.54 -0.37
C SER A 268 -6.02 -16.48 -1.16
N LEU A 269 -4.80 -16.74 -1.57
CA LEU A 269 -3.98 -15.82 -2.34
C LEU A 269 -3.70 -16.33 -3.75
N GLN A 270 -3.73 -15.42 -4.72
CA GLN A 270 -3.34 -15.68 -6.11
C GLN A 270 -2.17 -14.79 -6.50
N GLU A 271 -1.46 -15.17 -7.54
CA GLU A 271 -0.26 -14.50 -8.04
C GLU A 271 0.81 -14.25 -6.96
N ILE A 272 1.13 -15.27 -6.16
CA ILE A 272 2.15 -15.15 -5.11
C ILE A 272 3.55 -14.84 -5.69
N LYS A 273 3.85 -15.30 -6.91
CA LYS A 273 5.10 -15.03 -7.66
C LYS A 273 6.39 -15.25 -6.85
N ALA A 274 6.34 -16.16 -5.90
CA ALA A 274 7.46 -16.45 -5.01
C ALA A 274 7.43 -17.93 -4.58
N MET A 275 8.63 -18.47 -4.35
CA MET A 275 8.78 -19.72 -3.59
C MET A 275 8.75 -19.40 -2.09
N PRO A 276 8.24 -20.27 -1.21
CA PRO A 276 8.17 -20.01 0.22
C PRO A 276 9.51 -19.58 0.83
N GLU A 277 10.62 -20.17 0.40
CA GLU A 277 11.97 -19.89 0.90
C GLU A 277 12.45 -18.47 0.58
N GLN A 278 11.82 -17.79 -0.37
CA GLN A 278 12.13 -16.41 -0.75
C GLN A 278 11.38 -15.37 0.11
N LEU A 279 10.53 -15.81 1.03
CA LEU A 279 9.67 -14.96 1.85
C LEU A 279 10.22 -14.87 3.28
N PRO A 280 10.02 -13.72 3.96
CA PRO A 280 10.34 -13.59 5.38
C PRO A 280 9.51 -14.58 6.22
N GLU A 281 10.08 -15.00 7.37
CA GLU A 281 9.42 -15.92 8.31
C GLU A 281 8.01 -15.49 8.67
N ARG A 282 7.82 -14.19 8.98
CA ARG A 282 6.51 -13.61 9.33
C ARG A 282 5.43 -13.76 8.24
N VAL A 283 5.83 -14.02 6.97
CA VAL A 283 4.90 -14.29 5.86
C VAL A 283 4.72 -15.79 5.69
N ARG A 284 5.81 -16.57 5.80
CA ARG A 284 5.74 -18.03 5.68
C ARG A 284 4.90 -18.66 6.80
N SER A 285 5.02 -18.12 7.99
CA SER A 285 4.40 -18.62 9.23
C SER A 285 3.63 -17.47 9.90
N LEU A 286 2.47 -17.11 9.32
CA LEU A 286 1.56 -16.14 9.93
C LEU A 286 1.02 -16.69 11.24
N GLU A 287 1.13 -15.91 12.32
CA GLU A 287 0.65 -16.31 13.66
C GLU A 287 -0.84 -16.69 13.61
N GLY A 288 -1.16 -17.89 14.06
CA GLY A 288 -2.53 -18.42 14.10
C GLY A 288 -3.01 -19.05 12.79
N TYR A 289 -2.15 -19.16 11.77
CA TYR A 289 -2.51 -19.80 10.50
C TYR A 289 -1.56 -20.95 10.16
N GLU A 290 -2.11 -21.98 9.55
CA GLU A 290 -1.37 -22.96 8.77
C GLU A 290 -1.35 -22.52 7.30
N ALA A 291 -0.23 -22.68 6.60
CA ALA A 291 -0.05 -22.19 5.22
C ALA A 291 0.23 -23.34 4.25
N PHE A 292 -0.50 -23.36 3.15
CA PHE A 292 -0.35 -24.30 2.06
C PHE A 292 0.04 -23.57 0.79
N TRP A 293 1.15 -23.97 0.16
CA TRP A 293 1.80 -23.27 -0.94
C TRP A 293 1.80 -24.12 -2.20
N PHE A 294 1.35 -23.56 -3.30
CA PHE A 294 1.48 -24.17 -4.62
C PHE A 294 2.07 -23.17 -5.62
N PRO A 295 3.39 -22.97 -5.60
CA PRO A 295 4.07 -22.07 -6.52
C PRO A 295 4.15 -22.69 -7.91
N ALA A 296 4.26 -21.85 -8.95
CA ALA A 296 4.57 -22.31 -10.30
C ALA A 296 6.00 -22.86 -10.39
N LYS A 297 6.25 -23.85 -11.26
CA LYS A 297 7.60 -24.32 -11.58
C LYS A 297 8.49 -23.20 -12.10
N ARG A 298 7.93 -22.29 -12.90
CA ARG A 298 8.61 -21.08 -13.36
C ARG A 298 8.71 -20.05 -12.24
N LYS A 299 9.93 -19.74 -11.82
CA LYS A 299 10.19 -18.74 -10.75
C LYS A 299 9.61 -17.36 -11.10
N GLY A 300 8.96 -16.72 -10.13
CA GLY A 300 8.41 -15.37 -10.27
C GLY A 300 7.14 -15.28 -11.12
N TYR A 301 6.48 -16.39 -11.36
CA TYR A 301 5.27 -16.51 -12.17
C TYR A 301 4.13 -17.12 -11.36
N ALA A 302 2.88 -16.73 -11.63
CA ALA A 302 1.66 -17.31 -11.04
C ALA A 302 1.78 -17.76 -9.56
N GLY A 303 1.29 -18.96 -9.25
CA GLY A 303 1.32 -19.56 -7.92
C GLY A 303 0.19 -19.10 -7.03
N VAL A 304 -0.32 -20.03 -6.19
CA VAL A 304 -1.38 -19.77 -5.21
C VAL A 304 -0.96 -20.23 -3.81
N CYS A 305 -1.60 -19.67 -2.79
CA CYS A 305 -1.40 -20.05 -1.40
C CYS A 305 -2.72 -19.95 -0.64
N ILE A 306 -2.91 -20.79 0.38
CA ILE A 306 -4.00 -20.66 1.34
C ILE A 306 -3.42 -20.64 2.74
N TYR A 307 -3.78 -19.62 3.52
CA TYR A 307 -3.61 -19.60 4.96
C TYR A 307 -4.95 -19.94 5.62
N THR A 308 -4.95 -20.84 6.59
CA THR A 308 -6.16 -21.28 7.29
C THR A 308 -5.94 -21.41 8.78
N ARG A 309 -6.94 -21.01 9.57
CA ARG A 309 -7.04 -21.31 11.01
C ARG A 309 -7.75 -22.63 11.27
N ILE A 310 -8.41 -23.16 10.25
CA ILE A 310 -9.18 -24.40 10.34
C ILE A 310 -8.33 -25.50 9.70
N LYS A 311 -8.07 -26.58 10.44
CA LYS A 311 -7.27 -27.69 9.94
C LYS A 311 -8.02 -28.43 8.82
N PRO A 312 -7.46 -28.52 7.59
CA PRO A 312 -8.08 -29.29 6.52
C PRO A 312 -7.90 -30.80 6.73
N LEU A 313 -8.84 -31.58 6.21
CA LEU A 313 -8.75 -33.05 6.17
C LEU A 313 -7.75 -33.50 5.09
N LYS A 314 -7.70 -32.79 3.97
CA LYS A 314 -6.85 -33.11 2.83
C LYS A 314 -6.44 -31.84 2.06
N VAL A 315 -5.28 -31.86 1.44
CA VAL A 315 -4.79 -30.84 0.53
C VAL A 315 -4.62 -31.46 -0.85
N ILE A 316 -5.15 -30.80 -1.90
CA ILE A 316 -5.04 -31.27 -3.29
C ILE A 316 -4.34 -30.15 -4.07
N TYR A 317 -3.22 -30.51 -4.67
CA TYR A 317 -2.38 -29.61 -5.47
C TYR A 317 -2.66 -29.83 -6.95
N GLY A 318 -3.18 -28.82 -7.64
CA GLY A 318 -3.57 -28.91 -9.05
C GLY A 318 -4.94 -29.57 -9.28
N ILE A 319 -5.16 -29.99 -10.51
CA ILE A 319 -6.39 -30.65 -10.99
C ILE A 319 -6.11 -31.97 -11.72
N ASP A 320 -4.91 -32.52 -11.51
CA ASP A 320 -4.39 -33.72 -12.16
C ASP A 320 -4.17 -33.56 -13.69
N ILE A 321 -3.86 -32.35 -14.14
CA ILE A 321 -3.51 -32.04 -15.54
C ILE A 321 -2.15 -31.33 -15.56
N PRO A 322 -1.08 -32.01 -16.00
CA PRO A 322 0.30 -31.47 -15.88
C PRO A 322 0.52 -30.12 -16.53
N GLU A 323 -0.16 -29.82 -17.63
CA GLU A 323 -0.06 -28.53 -18.34
C GLU A 323 -0.55 -27.36 -17.49
N HIS A 324 -1.57 -27.56 -16.66
CA HIS A 324 -2.11 -26.59 -15.74
C HIS A 324 -1.33 -26.57 -14.42
N ASP A 325 -1.00 -27.75 -13.90
CA ASP A 325 -0.45 -27.91 -12.56
C ASP A 325 0.97 -27.36 -12.45
N GLN A 326 1.76 -27.37 -13.54
CA GLN A 326 3.10 -26.76 -13.53
C GLN A 326 3.08 -25.23 -13.37
N GLU A 327 1.93 -24.57 -13.61
CA GLU A 327 1.76 -23.13 -13.41
C GLU A 327 1.29 -22.81 -11.96
N GLY A 328 1.01 -23.82 -11.12
CA GLY A 328 0.63 -23.62 -9.71
C GLY A 328 -0.65 -22.78 -9.55
N ARG A 329 -1.70 -23.12 -10.30
CA ARG A 329 -2.90 -22.28 -10.42
C ARG A 329 -4.06 -22.67 -9.54
N VAL A 330 -4.13 -23.93 -9.08
CA VAL A 330 -5.26 -24.44 -8.31
C VAL A 330 -4.76 -25.15 -7.07
N LEU A 331 -5.27 -24.73 -5.91
CA LEU A 331 -5.02 -25.38 -4.62
C LEU A 331 -6.34 -25.59 -3.92
N THR A 332 -6.64 -26.84 -3.53
CA THR A 332 -7.89 -27.21 -2.88
C THR A 332 -7.63 -27.70 -1.47
N LEU A 333 -8.38 -27.16 -0.51
CA LEU A 333 -8.45 -27.68 0.85
C LEU A 333 -9.79 -28.39 1.05
N GLU A 334 -9.76 -29.64 1.51
CA GLU A 334 -10.95 -30.38 1.95
C GLU A 334 -11.17 -30.13 3.44
N PHE A 335 -12.33 -29.60 3.78
CA PHE A 335 -12.81 -29.52 5.14
C PHE A 335 -13.90 -30.59 5.41
N GLU A 336 -14.39 -30.63 6.61
CA GLU A 336 -15.38 -31.64 7.01
C GLU A 336 -16.66 -31.56 6.15
N ASP A 337 -17.11 -30.34 5.85
CA ASP A 337 -18.40 -30.02 5.26
C ASP A 337 -18.35 -29.37 3.88
N PHE A 338 -17.14 -29.01 3.38
CA PHE A 338 -16.96 -28.40 2.05
C PHE A 338 -15.53 -28.54 1.52
N PHE A 339 -15.39 -28.34 0.21
CA PHE A 339 -14.11 -28.07 -0.45
C PHE A 339 -13.96 -26.57 -0.70
N LEU A 340 -12.77 -26.02 -0.40
CA LEU A 340 -12.38 -24.68 -0.84
C LEU A 340 -11.35 -24.81 -1.94
N VAL A 341 -11.69 -24.32 -3.12
CA VAL A 341 -10.84 -24.30 -4.31
C VAL A 341 -10.34 -22.88 -4.54
N ASN A 342 -9.06 -22.65 -4.30
CA ASN A 342 -8.39 -21.40 -4.62
C ASN A 342 -7.79 -21.48 -6.02
N ALA A 343 -8.25 -20.63 -6.95
CA ALA A 343 -7.87 -20.69 -8.35
C ALA A 343 -7.39 -19.35 -8.90
N TYR A 344 -6.32 -19.40 -9.71
CA TYR A 344 -5.82 -18.30 -10.53
C TYR A 344 -5.94 -18.66 -12.00
N PHE A 345 -7.00 -18.17 -12.65
CA PHE A 345 -7.28 -18.49 -14.05
C PHE A 345 -6.25 -17.83 -14.98
N PRO A 346 -5.87 -18.50 -16.09
CA PRO A 346 -4.97 -17.90 -17.05
C PRO A 346 -5.51 -16.59 -17.63
N ASN A 347 -4.65 -15.59 -17.79
CA ASN A 347 -4.96 -14.41 -18.60
C ASN A 347 -4.80 -14.76 -20.07
N ALA A 348 -5.75 -14.36 -20.93
CA ALA A 348 -5.72 -14.62 -22.38
C ALA A 348 -4.62 -13.83 -23.12
N GLN A 349 -3.95 -12.88 -22.47
CA GLN A 349 -2.91 -11.98 -22.96
C GLN A 349 -3.38 -11.04 -24.09
N HIS A 350 -2.58 -10.00 -24.35
CA HIS A 350 -2.88 -9.06 -25.41
C HIS A 350 -3.04 -9.78 -26.76
N GLY A 351 -4.08 -9.38 -27.52
CA GLY A 351 -4.40 -10.05 -28.78
C GLY A 351 -4.97 -11.47 -28.63
N LEU A 352 -5.36 -11.86 -27.41
CA LEU A 352 -5.95 -13.17 -27.08
C LEU A 352 -5.01 -14.36 -27.40
N LEU A 353 -3.69 -14.15 -27.35
CA LEU A 353 -2.68 -15.15 -27.72
C LEU A 353 -2.74 -16.46 -26.90
N ARG A 354 -3.34 -16.43 -25.71
CA ARG A 354 -3.53 -17.60 -24.86
C ARG A 354 -5.00 -17.98 -24.66
N ILE A 355 -5.90 -17.55 -25.52
CA ILE A 355 -7.33 -17.78 -25.36
C ILE A 355 -7.66 -19.27 -25.33
N ASP A 356 -7.11 -20.06 -26.23
CA ASP A 356 -7.37 -21.50 -26.30
C ASP A 356 -6.93 -22.23 -25.02
N PHE A 357 -5.74 -21.89 -24.51
CA PHE A 357 -5.24 -22.43 -23.24
C PHE A 357 -6.15 -22.05 -22.07
N LYS A 358 -6.61 -20.79 -22.02
CA LYS A 358 -7.55 -20.33 -21.00
C LYS A 358 -8.88 -21.07 -21.07
N LEU A 359 -9.46 -21.19 -22.26
CA LEU A 359 -10.73 -21.87 -22.42
C LEU A 359 -10.63 -23.38 -22.13
N GLN A 360 -9.47 -24.01 -22.41
CA GLN A 360 -9.23 -25.39 -22.02
C GLN A 360 -9.13 -25.50 -20.50
N PHE A 361 -8.34 -24.65 -19.84
CA PHE A 361 -8.26 -24.57 -18.38
C PHE A 361 -9.66 -24.38 -17.75
N ASN A 362 -10.47 -23.50 -18.33
CA ASN A 362 -11.81 -23.21 -17.84
C ASN A 362 -12.75 -24.46 -17.87
N ARG A 363 -12.66 -25.25 -18.96
CA ARG A 363 -13.41 -26.53 -19.05
C ARG A 363 -12.91 -27.56 -18.04
N ASP A 364 -11.60 -27.68 -17.91
CA ASP A 364 -10.96 -28.68 -17.08
C ASP A 364 -11.21 -28.41 -15.57
N ILE A 365 -11.14 -27.14 -15.15
CA ILE A 365 -11.48 -26.78 -13.78
C ILE A 365 -12.97 -26.95 -13.48
N HIS A 366 -13.84 -26.65 -14.43
CA HIS A 366 -15.29 -26.90 -14.28
C HIS A 366 -15.55 -28.38 -14.03
N ASN A 367 -15.03 -29.28 -14.86
CA ASN A 367 -15.12 -30.73 -14.66
C ASN A 367 -14.53 -31.19 -13.32
N PHE A 368 -13.46 -30.52 -12.85
CA PHE A 368 -12.87 -30.81 -11.53
C PHE A 368 -13.82 -30.41 -10.40
N LEU A 369 -14.43 -29.22 -10.49
CA LEU A 369 -15.39 -28.74 -9.50
C LEU A 369 -16.63 -29.65 -9.41
N ASP A 370 -17.16 -30.11 -10.55
CA ASP A 370 -18.31 -31.01 -10.60
C ASP A 370 -18.00 -32.33 -9.88
N ARG A 371 -16.83 -32.93 -10.13
CA ARG A 371 -16.39 -34.14 -9.40
C ARG A 371 -16.25 -33.93 -7.88
N LEU A 372 -15.92 -32.72 -7.44
CA LEU A 372 -15.90 -32.40 -6.01
C LEU A 372 -17.30 -32.20 -5.46
N ALA A 373 -18.19 -31.57 -6.22
CA ALA A 373 -19.57 -31.29 -5.85
C ALA A 373 -20.43 -32.58 -5.67
N GLU A 374 -20.06 -33.65 -6.38
CA GLU A 374 -20.65 -34.97 -6.13
C GLU A 374 -20.40 -35.51 -4.71
N LYS A 375 -19.40 -35.01 -4.01
CA LYS A 375 -18.95 -35.50 -2.70
C LYS A 375 -19.39 -34.61 -1.54
N LYS A 376 -19.17 -33.29 -1.69
CA LYS A 376 -19.42 -32.24 -0.71
C LYS A 376 -19.71 -30.92 -1.37
N SER A 377 -20.23 -29.97 -0.60
CA SER A 377 -20.31 -28.56 -0.97
C SER A 377 -18.98 -28.04 -1.52
N VAL A 378 -19.04 -27.22 -2.56
CA VAL A 378 -17.86 -26.61 -3.19
C VAL A 378 -17.93 -25.10 -3.14
N VAL A 379 -16.86 -24.49 -2.64
CA VAL A 379 -16.61 -23.04 -2.71
C VAL A 379 -15.39 -22.83 -3.58
N ILE A 380 -15.53 -22.20 -4.73
CA ILE A 380 -14.41 -21.74 -5.54
C ILE A 380 -14.20 -20.24 -5.33
N CYS A 381 -12.95 -19.84 -5.17
CA CYS A 381 -12.56 -18.43 -5.10
C CYS A 381 -11.29 -18.15 -5.91
N GLY A 382 -11.11 -16.91 -6.26
CA GLY A 382 -9.89 -16.42 -6.87
C GLY A 382 -10.11 -15.41 -7.98
N ASP A 383 -9.03 -15.13 -8.70
CA ASP A 383 -9.02 -14.31 -9.88
C ASP A 383 -9.37 -15.18 -11.11
N LEU A 384 -10.60 -15.05 -11.59
CA LEU A 384 -11.09 -15.77 -12.76
C LEU A 384 -10.66 -15.10 -14.07
N ASN A 385 -10.00 -13.93 -13.98
CA ASN A 385 -9.54 -13.16 -15.13
C ASN A 385 -10.63 -12.89 -16.19
N VAL A 386 -11.89 -12.76 -15.75
CA VAL A 386 -13.04 -12.44 -16.62
C VAL A 386 -14.05 -11.57 -15.89
N ALA A 387 -14.48 -10.48 -16.52
CA ALA A 387 -15.67 -9.73 -16.17
C ALA A 387 -16.86 -10.37 -16.90
N HIS A 388 -17.89 -10.82 -16.16
CA HIS A 388 -18.97 -11.64 -16.75
C HIS A 388 -19.93 -10.81 -17.59
N LYS A 389 -20.53 -9.78 -17.01
CA LYS A 389 -21.56 -8.95 -17.64
C LYS A 389 -21.10 -7.50 -17.82
N PRO A 390 -21.81 -6.69 -18.63
CA PRO A 390 -21.45 -5.27 -18.81
C PRO A 390 -21.39 -4.48 -17.50
N ILE A 391 -22.11 -4.88 -16.48
CA ILE A 391 -22.10 -4.28 -15.14
C ILE A 391 -20.79 -4.53 -14.37
N ASP A 392 -19.98 -5.51 -14.80
CA ASP A 392 -18.79 -5.97 -14.11
C ASP A 392 -17.50 -5.23 -14.52
N LEU A 393 -17.60 -4.27 -15.44
CA LEU A 393 -16.44 -3.46 -15.81
C LEU A 393 -16.81 -2.05 -16.27
N ALA A 394 -15.87 -1.14 -16.14
CA ALA A 394 -15.96 0.17 -16.76
C ALA A 394 -15.74 0.08 -18.28
N ASN A 395 -16.52 0.85 -19.05
CA ASN A 395 -16.40 0.94 -20.51
C ASN A 395 -16.54 -0.39 -21.27
N PRO A 396 -17.62 -1.17 -21.08
CA PRO A 396 -17.76 -2.51 -21.63
C PRO A 396 -17.61 -2.57 -23.17
N LYS A 397 -18.24 -1.64 -23.91
CA LYS A 397 -18.18 -1.62 -25.41
C LYS A 397 -16.76 -1.51 -25.95
N GLN A 398 -15.87 -0.78 -25.25
CA GLN A 398 -14.49 -0.58 -25.68
C GLN A 398 -13.62 -1.79 -25.37
N ASN A 399 -14.08 -2.69 -24.51
CA ASN A 399 -13.31 -3.82 -23.98
C ASN A 399 -13.74 -5.18 -24.56
N GLU A 400 -14.74 -5.27 -25.43
CA GLU A 400 -15.32 -6.53 -25.97
C GLU A 400 -14.30 -7.45 -26.67
N LYS A 401 -13.17 -6.89 -27.13
CA LYS A 401 -12.09 -7.65 -27.78
C LYS A 401 -10.85 -7.80 -26.90
N ASN A 402 -10.89 -7.29 -25.67
CA ASN A 402 -9.78 -7.34 -24.76
C ASN A 402 -9.80 -8.62 -23.91
N PRO A 403 -8.62 -9.12 -23.49
CA PRO A 403 -8.50 -10.19 -22.51
C PRO A 403 -9.30 -9.87 -21.24
N GLY A 404 -10.03 -10.86 -20.74
CA GLY A 404 -10.88 -10.71 -19.55
C GLY A 404 -12.30 -10.22 -19.86
N TYR A 405 -12.62 -9.86 -21.12
CA TYR A 405 -13.99 -9.51 -21.53
C TYR A 405 -14.33 -9.92 -22.97
N SER A 406 -13.55 -10.77 -23.58
CA SER A 406 -13.85 -11.31 -24.92
C SER A 406 -15.11 -12.20 -24.89
N ALA A 407 -15.80 -12.33 -26.03
CA ALA A 407 -17.02 -13.13 -26.12
C ALA A 407 -16.81 -14.58 -25.63
N PRO A 408 -15.75 -15.33 -26.06
CA PRO A 408 -15.54 -16.70 -25.58
C PRO A 408 -15.33 -16.82 -24.07
N GLU A 409 -14.67 -15.82 -23.44
CA GLU A 409 -14.49 -15.81 -21.98
C GLU A 409 -15.82 -15.62 -21.23
N ARG A 410 -16.69 -14.73 -21.73
CA ARG A 410 -18.02 -14.50 -21.16
C ARG A 410 -18.97 -15.67 -21.40
N GLU A 411 -18.94 -16.27 -22.57
CA GLU A 411 -19.73 -17.48 -22.92
C GLU A 411 -19.40 -18.66 -21.97
N TRP A 412 -18.11 -18.83 -21.64
CA TRP A 412 -17.74 -19.81 -20.64
C TRP A 412 -18.35 -19.47 -19.27
N MET A 413 -18.30 -18.20 -18.88
CA MET A 413 -18.88 -17.78 -17.58
C MET A 413 -20.41 -17.97 -17.58
N ASP A 414 -21.09 -17.70 -18.71
CA ASP A 414 -22.51 -18.01 -18.88
C ASP A 414 -22.78 -19.52 -18.74
N THR A 415 -21.92 -20.35 -19.30
CA THR A 415 -22.01 -21.83 -19.17
C THR A 415 -21.81 -22.26 -17.71
N PHE A 416 -20.82 -21.70 -17.03
CA PHE A 416 -20.51 -22.02 -15.63
C PHE A 416 -21.65 -21.64 -14.67
N ILE A 417 -22.17 -20.44 -14.80
CA ILE A 417 -23.33 -19.98 -14.01
C ILE A 417 -24.60 -20.74 -14.44
N GLY A 418 -24.79 -21.03 -15.74
CA GLY A 418 -25.90 -21.82 -16.27
C GLY A 418 -25.91 -23.27 -15.79
N ALA A 419 -24.77 -23.84 -15.43
CA ALA A 419 -24.66 -25.15 -14.80
C ALA A 419 -25.11 -25.14 -13.31
N GLY A 420 -25.44 -23.96 -12.77
CA GLY A 420 -25.99 -23.80 -11.42
C GLY A 420 -25.02 -23.19 -10.42
N TYR A 421 -23.76 -22.95 -10.76
CA TYR A 421 -22.84 -22.23 -9.88
C TYR A 421 -23.32 -20.81 -9.61
N ILE A 422 -23.19 -20.33 -8.40
CA ILE A 422 -23.75 -19.06 -7.94
C ILE A 422 -22.61 -18.06 -7.71
N ASP A 423 -22.62 -16.95 -8.45
CA ASP A 423 -21.83 -15.77 -8.16
C ASP A 423 -22.33 -15.11 -6.86
N THR A 424 -21.61 -15.33 -5.78
CA THR A 424 -22.07 -14.94 -4.44
C THR A 424 -22.18 -13.44 -4.27
N PHE A 425 -21.31 -12.63 -4.93
CA PHE A 425 -21.42 -11.19 -4.85
C PHE A 425 -22.70 -10.69 -5.54
N ARG A 426 -22.99 -11.18 -6.74
CA ARG A 426 -24.17 -10.77 -7.51
C ARG A 426 -25.49 -11.29 -6.90
N LYS A 427 -25.44 -12.27 -6.01
CA LYS A 427 -26.60 -12.68 -5.19
C LYS A 427 -27.05 -11.54 -4.25
N PHE A 428 -26.12 -10.73 -3.69
CA PHE A 428 -26.41 -9.69 -2.72
C PHE A 428 -26.36 -8.28 -3.29
N ASN A 429 -25.60 -8.07 -4.37
CA ASN A 429 -25.37 -6.75 -4.93
C ASN A 429 -25.57 -6.74 -6.45
N GLN A 430 -26.60 -6.02 -6.89
CA GLN A 430 -26.94 -5.83 -8.31
C GLN A 430 -26.53 -4.45 -8.85
N GLU A 431 -25.87 -3.63 -8.03
CA GLU A 431 -25.48 -2.27 -8.41
C GLU A 431 -24.19 -2.28 -9.26
N PRO A 432 -24.03 -1.32 -10.18
CA PRO A 432 -22.83 -1.15 -10.99
C PRO A 432 -21.66 -0.55 -10.17
N GLU A 433 -20.52 -0.42 -10.82
CA GLU A 433 -19.33 0.28 -10.30
C GLU A 433 -18.65 -0.38 -9.10
N HIS A 434 -18.93 -1.64 -8.86
CA HIS A 434 -18.24 -2.46 -7.87
C HIS A 434 -17.20 -3.33 -8.56
N TYR A 435 -15.92 -2.96 -8.42
CA TYR A 435 -14.81 -3.61 -9.09
C TYR A 435 -13.81 -4.17 -8.08
N SER A 436 -13.04 -5.18 -8.51
CA SER A 436 -12.01 -5.82 -7.70
C SER A 436 -10.59 -5.56 -8.21
N TRP A 437 -10.45 -5.11 -9.46
CA TRP A 437 -9.18 -4.82 -10.11
C TRP A 437 -9.18 -3.46 -10.84
N TRP A 438 -8.02 -2.77 -10.79
CA TRP A 438 -7.78 -1.51 -11.49
C TRP A 438 -6.35 -1.44 -12.01
N SER A 439 -6.18 -1.07 -13.27
CA SER A 439 -4.86 -0.85 -13.84
C SER A 439 -4.06 0.18 -13.01
N TYR A 440 -2.77 -0.05 -12.81
CA TYR A 440 -1.87 0.95 -12.21
C TYR A 440 -1.71 2.23 -13.06
N ARG A 441 -2.15 2.19 -14.33
CA ARG A 441 -1.99 3.31 -15.27
C ARG A 441 -3.11 4.33 -15.09
N PHE A 442 -2.80 5.59 -15.34
CA PHE A 442 -3.78 6.70 -15.44
C PHE A 442 -4.64 6.92 -14.20
N ASN A 443 -4.15 6.55 -13.00
CA ASN A 443 -4.91 6.65 -11.75
C ASN A 443 -6.31 5.96 -11.85
N ALA A 444 -6.36 4.79 -12.48
CA ALA A 444 -7.63 4.10 -12.78
C ALA A 444 -8.43 3.81 -11.50
N ARG A 445 -7.78 3.39 -10.39
CA ARG A 445 -8.46 3.12 -9.11
C ARG A 445 -9.06 4.39 -8.50
N GLY A 446 -8.35 5.51 -8.54
CA GLY A 446 -8.87 6.80 -8.03
C GLY A 446 -10.02 7.38 -8.86
N ARG A 447 -10.19 6.90 -10.10
CA ARG A 447 -11.28 7.27 -11.03
C ARG A 447 -12.36 6.19 -11.13
N ASN A 448 -12.23 5.12 -10.38
CA ASN A 448 -13.05 3.91 -10.41
C ASN A 448 -13.25 3.32 -11.83
N ILE A 449 -12.18 3.33 -12.65
CA ILE A 449 -12.18 2.66 -13.96
C ILE A 449 -11.61 1.25 -13.76
N GLY A 450 -12.44 0.35 -13.27
CA GLY A 450 -12.06 -0.99 -12.83
C GLY A 450 -12.85 -2.11 -13.48
N TRP A 451 -12.49 -3.33 -13.10
CA TRP A 451 -13.11 -4.58 -13.53
C TRP A 451 -13.35 -5.46 -12.31
N ARG A 452 -14.45 -6.19 -12.27
CA ARG A 452 -14.72 -7.24 -11.30
C ARG A 452 -14.32 -8.57 -11.92
N ILE A 453 -13.17 -9.08 -11.53
CA ILE A 453 -12.57 -10.31 -12.06
C ILE A 453 -12.21 -11.32 -10.97
N ASP A 454 -12.33 -10.91 -9.69
CA ASP A 454 -12.17 -11.77 -8.52
C ASP A 454 -13.53 -12.20 -7.99
N TYR A 455 -13.69 -13.47 -7.70
CA TYR A 455 -14.98 -14.08 -7.36
C TYR A 455 -14.90 -15.00 -6.16
N PHE A 456 -16.04 -15.17 -5.52
CA PHE A 456 -16.46 -16.36 -4.84
C PHE A 456 -17.68 -16.93 -5.56
N CYS A 457 -17.60 -18.19 -5.99
CA CYS A 457 -18.76 -18.93 -6.49
C CYS A 457 -18.95 -20.19 -5.67
N VAL A 458 -20.21 -20.64 -5.54
CA VAL A 458 -20.55 -21.86 -4.82
C VAL A 458 -21.41 -22.78 -5.68
N ASP A 459 -21.36 -24.08 -5.43
CA ASP A 459 -22.25 -25.04 -6.04
C ASP A 459 -23.71 -24.79 -5.60
N PRO A 460 -24.72 -25.30 -6.34
CA PRO A 460 -26.14 -25.05 -6.02
C PRO A 460 -26.55 -25.46 -4.62
N ALA A 461 -26.04 -26.61 -4.12
CA ALA A 461 -26.36 -27.11 -2.81
C ALA A 461 -25.86 -26.23 -1.67
N SER A 462 -24.85 -25.40 -1.94
CA SER A 462 -24.23 -24.49 -0.98
C SER A 462 -24.91 -23.10 -0.89
N GLU A 463 -25.90 -22.82 -1.71
CA GLU A 463 -26.53 -21.49 -1.80
C GLU A 463 -27.07 -20.99 -0.46
N SER A 464 -27.73 -21.82 0.30
CA SER A 464 -28.34 -21.50 1.61
C SER A 464 -27.30 -21.20 2.70
N ARG A 465 -26.07 -21.67 2.50
CA ARG A 465 -24.90 -21.48 3.38
C ARG A 465 -24.24 -20.10 3.20
N VAL A 466 -24.44 -19.44 2.05
CA VAL A 466 -23.91 -18.11 1.78
C VAL A 466 -24.71 -17.06 2.54
N LYS A 467 -24.07 -16.33 3.45
CA LYS A 467 -24.71 -15.32 4.30
C LYS A 467 -24.41 -13.89 3.88
N ASN A 468 -23.23 -13.65 3.35
CA ASN A 468 -22.82 -12.35 2.84
C ASN A 468 -21.66 -12.51 1.86
N ALA A 469 -21.53 -11.59 0.91
CA ALA A 469 -20.36 -11.48 0.03
C ALA A 469 -20.06 -10.00 -0.25
N ALA A 470 -18.78 -9.62 -0.22
CA ALA A 470 -18.38 -8.23 -0.39
C ALA A 470 -17.07 -8.09 -1.17
N ILE A 471 -16.91 -6.93 -1.80
CA ILE A 471 -15.65 -6.45 -2.38
C ILE A 471 -15.05 -5.44 -1.41
N LEU A 472 -13.80 -5.63 -0.97
CA LEU A 472 -13.15 -4.81 0.03
C LEU A 472 -12.25 -3.75 -0.64
N ASP A 473 -12.85 -2.88 -1.44
CA ASP A 473 -12.18 -1.90 -2.30
C ASP A 473 -11.31 -0.86 -1.57
N HIS A 474 -11.58 -0.65 -0.27
CA HIS A 474 -10.80 0.19 0.63
C HIS A 474 -9.43 -0.41 1.01
N ILE A 475 -9.23 -1.70 0.82
CA ILE A 475 -7.95 -2.38 1.08
C ILE A 475 -7.01 -2.14 -0.08
N LEU A 476 -5.86 -1.55 0.24
CA LEU A 476 -4.82 -1.18 -0.73
C LEU A 476 -3.63 -2.15 -0.63
N GLY A 477 -2.74 -2.10 -1.63
CA GLY A 477 -1.48 -2.87 -1.64
C GLY A 477 -1.21 -3.58 -2.96
N SER A 478 -2.25 -4.15 -3.58
CA SER A 478 -2.25 -4.72 -4.92
C SER A 478 -3.06 -3.85 -5.89
N ASP A 479 -3.01 -4.14 -7.18
CA ASP A 479 -3.95 -3.66 -8.19
C ASP A 479 -5.33 -4.35 -8.11
N HIS A 480 -5.40 -5.47 -7.39
CA HIS A 480 -6.65 -6.05 -6.91
C HIS A 480 -6.95 -5.64 -5.46
N CYS A 481 -8.21 -5.64 -5.06
CA CYS A 481 -8.63 -5.65 -3.67
C CYS A 481 -9.13 -7.04 -3.27
N PRO A 482 -9.14 -7.35 -1.96
CA PRO A 482 -9.71 -8.60 -1.49
C PRO A 482 -11.22 -8.67 -1.75
N VAL A 483 -11.73 -9.89 -1.95
CA VAL A 483 -13.16 -10.21 -1.90
C VAL A 483 -13.42 -11.14 -0.73
N SER A 484 -14.60 -11.07 -0.13
CA SER A 484 -14.97 -11.85 1.06
C SER A 484 -16.27 -12.61 0.89
N LEU A 485 -16.36 -13.72 1.62
CA LEU A 485 -17.54 -14.56 1.72
C LEU A 485 -17.75 -14.97 3.18
N ASP A 486 -18.96 -14.73 3.73
CA ASP A 486 -19.39 -15.28 5.00
C ASP A 486 -20.19 -16.56 4.71
N PHE A 487 -19.67 -17.72 5.17
CA PHE A 487 -20.13 -19.06 4.82
C PHE A 487 -20.38 -19.92 6.07
N LEU A 488 -21.52 -20.64 6.10
CA LEU A 488 -21.91 -21.56 7.19
C LEU A 488 -21.37 -22.96 6.99
#